data_ce4d265658f7b255df7ddcbd5d53fc4e
#
_entry.id   ce4d265658f7b255df7ddcbd5d53fc4e
#
_cell.length_a   1.000
_cell.length_b   1.000
_cell.length_c   1.000
_cell.angle_alpha   90.00
_cell.angle_beta   90.00
_cell.angle_gamma   90.00
#
_symmetry.space_group_name_H-M   'P 1'
#
loop_
_entity.id
_entity.type
_entity.pdbx_description
1 polymer ?
#
loop_
_entity_poly.entity_id
_entity_poly.type
_entity_poly.pdbx_seq_one_letter_code
_entity_poly.pdbx_strand_id
1 'polypeptide(L)'
;MINDEITIRSIQHYLYCPHRWGLLEIDKAWSENTFVVKANIMHKKVHNNMSYVPSKGKRVITSVKVYNDSQEYNIYGIIDSVEIVTKEDGSGDISIVEYKPTKPKNKEYNEDDLMQVFAQKLCLDYSFGCDCIGYIYYGDVRKKVKLPLKENYSVYNEKLKEILKTMRSYLESGNIPSIVRGQNCNGCSMKDLCMPKIRLPKSIREDIKKMTEVLNEEVT
;
A
#
# COMPACT_ATOMS: atom_id res chain seq x y z
N MET A 1 15.74 11.48 16.25
CA MET A 1 15.28 11.87 14.90
C MET A 1 14.30 10.79 14.47
N ILE A 2 13.04 11.15 14.31
CA ILE A 2 12.03 10.23 13.76
C ILE A 2 12.42 10.02 12.30
N ASN A 3 12.54 8.76 11.88
CA ASN A 3 12.84 8.43 10.49
C ASN A 3 11.62 8.83 9.64
N ASP A 4 11.76 9.89 8.85
CA ASP A 4 10.69 10.51 8.06
C ASP A 4 10.44 9.77 6.73
N GLU A 5 11.18 8.70 6.50
CA GLU A 5 11.07 7.85 5.33
C GLU A 5 9.83 6.95 5.38
N ILE A 6 9.07 6.93 4.29
CA ILE A 6 7.89 6.08 4.17
C ILE A 6 8.11 5.04 3.06
N THR A 7 7.81 3.77 3.36
CA THR A 7 7.88 2.73 2.32
C THR A 7 6.68 2.81 1.38
N ILE A 8 6.89 2.53 0.11
CA ILE A 8 5.80 2.46 -0.89
C ILE A 8 4.74 1.42 -0.47
N ARG A 9 5.16 0.30 0.13
CA ARG A 9 4.25 -0.70 0.68
C ARG A 9 3.40 -0.14 1.83
N SER A 10 3.96 0.72 2.65
CA SER A 10 3.25 1.40 3.74
C SER A 10 2.14 2.31 3.22
N ILE A 11 2.37 3.01 2.10
CA ILE A 11 1.35 3.81 1.40
C ILE A 11 0.17 2.95 0.97
N GLN A 12 0.42 1.79 0.36
CA GLN A 12 -0.63 0.84 -0.02
C GLN A 12 -1.43 0.36 1.20
N HIS A 13 -0.74 0.02 2.30
CA HIS A 13 -1.40 -0.39 3.54
C HIS A 13 -2.30 0.71 4.12
N TYR A 14 -1.84 1.97 4.08
CA TYR A 14 -2.61 3.12 4.55
C TYR A 14 -3.89 3.31 3.73
N LEU A 15 -3.81 3.25 2.42
CA LEU A 15 -4.95 3.37 1.50
C LEU A 15 -5.93 2.19 1.63
N TYR A 16 -5.42 0.98 1.87
CA TYR A 16 -6.27 -0.17 2.14
C TYR A 16 -7.10 0.03 3.40
N CYS A 17 -6.49 0.48 4.49
CA CYS A 17 -7.14 0.83 5.75
C CYS A 17 -6.15 1.58 6.66
N PRO A 18 -6.40 2.86 6.98
CA PRO A 18 -5.50 3.64 7.86
C PRO A 18 -5.27 3.00 9.23
N HIS A 19 -6.32 2.44 9.86
CA HIS A 19 -6.18 1.76 11.15
C HIS A 19 -5.28 0.51 11.05
N ARG A 20 -5.46 -0.32 10.00
CA ARG A 20 -4.58 -1.46 9.73
C ARG A 20 -3.12 -1.02 9.56
N TRP A 21 -2.89 0.06 8.84
CA TRP A 21 -1.58 0.64 8.68
C TRP A 21 -0.97 1.06 10.04
N GLY A 22 -1.76 1.73 10.89
CA GLY A 22 -1.31 2.13 12.22
C GLY A 22 -0.91 0.92 13.10
N LEU A 23 -1.69 -0.17 13.06
CA LEU A 23 -1.33 -1.41 13.76
C LEU A 23 0.00 -2.00 13.25
N LEU A 24 0.24 -1.94 11.93
CA LEU A 24 1.48 -2.48 11.32
C LEU A 24 2.70 -1.60 11.60
N GLU A 25 2.57 -0.28 11.45
CA GLU A 25 3.70 0.64 11.44
C GLU A 25 3.97 1.29 12.80
N ILE A 26 2.95 1.52 13.61
CA ILE A 26 3.07 2.16 14.93
C ILE A 26 3.15 1.09 16.02
N ASP A 27 2.17 0.19 16.11
CA ASP A 27 2.15 -0.89 17.11
C ASP A 27 3.07 -2.07 16.76
N LYS A 28 3.62 -2.10 15.53
CA LYS A 28 4.44 -3.22 15.03
C LYS A 28 3.76 -4.58 15.10
N ALA A 29 2.44 -4.59 15.12
CA ALA A 29 1.64 -5.81 15.12
C ALA A 29 1.68 -6.49 13.74
N TRP A 30 1.67 -7.82 13.72
CA TRP A 30 1.68 -8.60 12.49
C TRP A 30 0.74 -9.79 12.58
N SER A 31 -0.03 -10.01 11.51
CA SER A 31 -0.84 -11.22 11.34
C SER A 31 -0.94 -11.60 9.87
N GLU A 32 -0.90 -12.88 9.56
CA GLU A 32 -1.02 -13.41 8.22
C GLU A 32 -2.39 -14.08 8.00
N ASN A 33 -2.83 -14.07 6.76
CA ASN A 33 -3.97 -14.85 6.30
C ASN A 33 -3.66 -15.46 4.92
N THR A 34 -4.57 -16.25 4.39
CA THR A 34 -4.39 -16.93 3.10
C THR A 34 -4.13 -15.97 1.93
N PHE A 35 -4.63 -14.73 1.98
CA PHE A 35 -4.37 -13.72 0.95
C PHE A 35 -2.94 -13.21 1.00
N VAL A 36 -2.42 -12.93 2.20
CA VAL A 36 -1.03 -12.53 2.42
C VAL A 36 -0.07 -13.63 1.98
N VAL A 37 -0.35 -14.89 2.35
CA VAL A 37 0.46 -16.05 1.95
C VAL A 37 0.47 -16.22 0.42
N LYS A 38 -0.68 -16.12 -0.26
CA LYS A 38 -0.75 -16.17 -1.73
C LYS A 38 0.05 -15.07 -2.40
N ALA A 39 -0.03 -13.83 -1.90
CA ALA A 39 0.76 -12.73 -2.41
C ALA A 39 2.26 -12.99 -2.24
N ASN A 40 2.71 -13.43 -1.06
CA ASN A 40 4.11 -13.76 -0.80
C ASN A 40 4.65 -14.86 -1.72
N ILE A 41 3.84 -15.91 -2.00
CA ILE A 41 4.23 -16.97 -2.93
C ILE A 41 4.39 -16.42 -4.36
N MET A 42 3.50 -15.53 -4.78
CA MET A 42 3.59 -14.92 -6.11
C MET A 42 4.83 -14.05 -6.24
N HIS A 43 5.10 -13.17 -5.28
CA HIS A 43 6.30 -12.34 -5.26
C HIS A 43 7.59 -13.18 -5.27
N LYS A 44 7.67 -14.26 -4.48
CA LYS A 44 8.81 -15.18 -4.53
C LYS A 44 9.04 -15.77 -5.93
N LYS A 45 7.97 -16.11 -6.67
CA LYS A 45 8.09 -16.61 -8.06
C LYS A 45 8.59 -15.52 -9.02
N VAL A 46 8.11 -14.29 -8.88
CA VAL A 46 8.54 -13.15 -9.71
C VAL A 46 10.00 -12.82 -9.47
N HIS A 47 10.44 -12.86 -8.21
CA HIS A 47 11.82 -12.56 -7.82
C HIS A 47 12.80 -13.69 -8.15
N ASN A 48 12.31 -14.90 -8.41
CA ASN A 48 13.13 -16.06 -8.79
C ASN A 48 13.30 -16.09 -10.32
N ASN A 49 14.28 -15.38 -10.83
CA ASN A 49 14.56 -15.10 -12.25
C ASN A 49 14.81 -16.33 -13.15
N MET A 50 14.65 -17.56 -12.68
CA MET A 50 15.01 -18.76 -13.42
C MET A 50 14.09 -19.12 -14.60
N SER A 51 12.99 -18.38 -14.82
CA SER A 51 11.96 -18.77 -15.80
C SER A 51 11.73 -17.77 -16.93
N TYR A 52 12.48 -16.66 -16.98
CA TYR A 52 12.23 -15.63 -17.98
C TYR A 52 13.29 -15.61 -19.08
N VAL A 53 12.88 -16.00 -20.29
CA VAL A 53 13.67 -15.78 -21.52
C VAL A 53 13.16 -14.49 -22.15
N PRO A 54 13.94 -13.40 -22.16
CA PRO A 54 13.52 -12.17 -22.79
C PRO A 54 13.39 -12.36 -24.31
N SER A 55 12.30 -11.85 -24.90
CA SER A 55 12.20 -11.73 -26.36
C SER A 55 13.27 -10.75 -26.86
N LYS A 56 13.71 -10.92 -28.10
CA LYS A 56 14.72 -10.03 -28.74
C LYS A 56 14.32 -8.56 -28.56
N GLY A 57 15.23 -7.73 -28.02
CA GLY A 57 14.99 -6.31 -27.76
C GLY A 57 14.24 -5.98 -26.45
N LYS A 58 13.88 -6.97 -25.64
CA LYS A 58 13.24 -6.75 -24.33
C LYS A 58 14.14 -7.23 -23.20
N ARG A 59 14.42 -6.35 -22.25
CA ARG A 59 15.12 -6.67 -20.99
C ARG A 59 14.13 -6.56 -19.83
N VAL A 60 14.20 -7.49 -18.89
CA VAL A 60 13.40 -7.49 -17.66
C VAL A 60 14.32 -7.58 -16.46
N ILE A 61 14.11 -6.68 -15.51
CA ILE A 61 14.86 -6.61 -14.26
C ILE A 61 13.84 -6.73 -13.13
N THR A 62 14.06 -7.66 -12.21
CA THR A 62 13.16 -7.89 -11.09
C THR A 62 13.75 -7.37 -9.78
N SER A 63 12.89 -7.13 -8.77
CA SER A 63 13.30 -6.67 -7.44
C SER A 63 14.10 -5.36 -7.47
N VAL A 64 13.67 -4.41 -8.28
CA VAL A 64 14.38 -3.14 -8.45
C VAL A 64 14.11 -2.24 -7.24
N LYS A 65 15.16 -1.95 -6.47
CA LYS A 65 15.11 -0.99 -5.37
C LYS A 65 15.06 0.42 -5.93
N VAL A 66 14.13 1.22 -5.44
CA VAL A 66 13.93 2.61 -5.88
C VAL A 66 13.69 3.51 -4.68
N TYR A 67 14.03 4.77 -4.84
CA TYR A 67 13.82 5.80 -3.82
C TYR A 67 13.56 7.17 -4.48
N ASN A 68 12.97 8.06 -3.70
CA ASN A 68 12.90 9.47 -3.99
C ASN A 68 13.12 10.20 -2.65
N ASP A 69 14.35 10.66 -2.44
CA ASP A 69 14.80 11.33 -1.21
C ASP A 69 14.58 12.84 -1.23
N SER A 70 13.82 13.34 -2.21
CA SER A 70 13.42 14.74 -2.18
C SER A 70 12.60 15.05 -0.93
N GLN A 71 12.75 16.27 -0.42
CA GLN A 71 12.03 16.74 0.76
C GLN A 71 10.50 16.59 0.66
N GLU A 72 9.99 16.59 -0.57
CA GLU A 72 8.57 16.49 -0.85
C GLU A 72 8.02 15.07 -0.65
N TYR A 73 8.81 14.03 -1.02
CA TYR A 73 8.34 12.64 -0.97
C TYR A 73 9.01 11.82 0.12
N ASN A 74 10.33 11.76 0.17
CA ASN A 74 11.11 10.94 1.07
C ASN A 74 10.54 9.52 1.21
N ILE A 75 10.45 8.81 0.07
CA ILE A 75 9.85 7.48 -0.05
C ILE A 75 10.81 6.50 -0.73
N TYR A 76 10.67 5.23 -0.38
CA TYR A 76 11.46 4.16 -0.99
C TYR A 76 10.67 2.86 -1.09
N GLY A 77 11.14 1.94 -1.93
CA GLY A 77 10.50 0.64 -2.08
C GLY A 77 11.19 -0.28 -3.06
N ILE A 78 10.46 -1.32 -3.41
CA ILE A 78 10.89 -2.32 -4.39
C ILE A 78 9.81 -2.43 -5.45
N ILE A 79 10.24 -2.38 -6.71
CA ILE A 79 9.40 -2.67 -7.87
C ILE A 79 9.56 -4.16 -8.18
N ASP A 80 8.45 -4.86 -8.38
CA ASP A 80 8.47 -6.29 -8.72
C ASP A 80 9.24 -6.53 -10.02
N SER A 81 8.95 -5.76 -11.07
CA SER A 81 9.61 -5.90 -12.35
C SER A 81 9.63 -4.59 -13.13
N VAL A 82 10.79 -4.28 -13.72
CA VAL A 82 10.98 -3.21 -14.71
C VAL A 82 11.28 -3.85 -16.07
N GLU A 83 10.47 -3.51 -17.06
CA GLU A 83 10.65 -3.97 -18.44
C GLU A 83 11.20 -2.80 -19.27
N ILE A 84 12.26 -3.06 -20.02
CA ILE A 84 12.88 -2.12 -20.94
C ILE A 84 12.77 -2.71 -22.35
N VAL A 85 12.11 -1.98 -23.24
CA VAL A 85 11.96 -2.37 -24.64
C VAL A 85 12.76 -1.37 -25.50
N THR A 86 13.84 -1.84 -26.11
CA THR A 86 14.67 -1.01 -26.99
C THR A 86 14.02 -0.94 -28.38
N LYS A 87 13.80 0.28 -28.88
CA LYS A 87 13.29 0.56 -30.23
C LYS A 87 14.43 0.58 -31.27
N GLU A 88 14.05 0.54 -32.53
CA GLU A 88 15.02 0.57 -33.66
C GLU A 88 15.82 1.87 -33.72
N ASP A 89 15.25 2.98 -33.23
CA ASP A 89 15.91 4.29 -33.16
C ASP A 89 16.88 4.43 -31.98
N GLY A 90 17.08 3.37 -31.17
CA GLY A 90 17.90 3.35 -29.97
C GLY A 90 17.22 3.92 -28.71
N SER A 91 16.02 4.47 -28.82
CA SER A 91 15.23 4.86 -27.65
C SER A 91 14.66 3.62 -26.93
N GLY A 92 14.21 3.79 -25.71
CA GLY A 92 13.65 2.69 -24.92
C GLY A 92 12.37 3.08 -24.20
N ASP A 93 11.37 2.20 -24.26
CA ASP A 93 10.20 2.31 -23.38
C ASP A 93 10.46 1.57 -22.07
N ILE A 94 10.34 2.28 -20.95
CA ILE A 94 10.50 1.73 -19.61
C ILE A 94 9.11 1.54 -19.00
N SER A 95 8.87 0.35 -18.47
CA SER A 95 7.59 0.02 -17.84
C SER A 95 7.79 -0.63 -16.49
N ILE A 96 6.97 -0.25 -15.54
CA ILE A 96 6.81 -0.92 -14.24
C ILE A 96 5.71 -1.97 -14.38
N VAL A 97 5.94 -3.16 -13.84
CA VAL A 97 4.93 -4.21 -13.74
C VAL A 97 4.85 -4.67 -12.28
N GLU A 98 3.77 -4.34 -11.63
CA GLU A 98 3.42 -4.81 -10.29
C GLU A 98 2.57 -6.07 -10.40
N TYR A 99 2.89 -7.12 -9.64
CA TYR A 99 2.22 -8.42 -9.70
C TYR A 99 1.21 -8.57 -8.57
N LYS A 100 -0.04 -8.86 -8.92
CA LYS A 100 -1.12 -9.11 -7.96
C LYS A 100 -1.73 -10.49 -8.20
N PRO A 101 -2.00 -11.27 -7.13
CA PRO A 101 -2.54 -12.63 -7.28
C PRO A 101 -3.95 -12.66 -7.87
N THR A 102 -4.77 -11.66 -7.59
CA THR A 102 -6.20 -11.68 -7.92
C THR A 102 -6.68 -10.33 -8.43
N LYS A 103 -7.38 -10.33 -9.57
CA LYS A 103 -8.03 -9.15 -10.14
C LYS A 103 -9.29 -8.77 -9.32
N PRO A 104 -9.54 -7.48 -9.05
CA PRO A 104 -10.79 -7.06 -8.43
C PRO A 104 -11.99 -7.37 -9.35
N LYS A 105 -13.12 -7.79 -8.75
CA LYS A 105 -14.28 -8.31 -9.52
C LYS A 105 -14.95 -7.26 -10.43
N ASN A 106 -15.12 -6.03 -9.94
CA ASN A 106 -15.94 -5.00 -10.61
C ASN A 106 -15.10 -3.79 -11.05
N LYS A 107 -13.77 -3.93 -11.12
CA LYS A 107 -12.85 -2.85 -11.45
C LYS A 107 -11.69 -3.39 -12.29
N GLU A 108 -11.04 -2.51 -13.03
CA GLU A 108 -9.80 -2.86 -13.71
C GLU A 108 -8.64 -2.97 -12.71
N TYR A 109 -8.62 -2.13 -11.68
CA TYR A 109 -7.61 -2.10 -10.60
C TYR A 109 -8.20 -1.48 -9.32
N ASN A 110 -7.54 -1.71 -8.19
CA ASN A 110 -7.84 -1.01 -6.94
C ASN A 110 -7.03 0.29 -6.86
N GLU A 111 -7.54 1.24 -6.12
CA GLU A 111 -6.91 2.55 -5.97
C GLU A 111 -5.60 2.48 -5.17
N ASP A 112 -5.54 1.64 -4.15
CA ASP A 112 -4.34 1.39 -3.36
C ASP A 112 -3.22 0.76 -4.20
N ASP A 113 -3.54 -0.16 -5.12
CA ASP A 113 -2.61 -0.75 -6.07
C ASP A 113 -2.12 0.29 -7.11
N LEU A 114 -3.03 1.14 -7.62
CA LEU A 114 -2.67 2.23 -8.54
C LEU A 114 -1.69 3.20 -7.86
N MET A 115 -1.99 3.65 -6.64
CA MET A 115 -1.14 4.59 -5.92
C MET A 115 0.22 3.99 -5.54
N GLN A 116 0.28 2.68 -5.29
CA GLN A 116 1.54 1.97 -5.13
C GLN A 116 2.41 2.10 -6.38
N VAL A 117 1.85 1.80 -7.56
CA VAL A 117 2.58 1.89 -8.83
C VAL A 117 2.91 3.35 -9.19
N PHE A 118 2.06 4.29 -8.83
CA PHE A 118 2.35 5.72 -9.00
C PHE A 118 3.55 6.17 -8.15
N ALA A 119 3.62 5.75 -6.89
CA ALA A 119 4.78 6.03 -6.02
C ALA A 119 6.06 5.35 -6.55
N GLN A 120 5.96 4.12 -7.06
CA GLN A 120 7.07 3.44 -7.73
C GLN A 120 7.55 4.22 -8.97
N LYS A 121 6.61 4.75 -9.79
CA LYS A 121 6.93 5.59 -10.94
C LYS A 121 7.69 6.85 -10.52
N LEU A 122 7.23 7.57 -9.51
CA LEU A 122 7.92 8.77 -9.01
C LEU A 122 9.36 8.47 -8.56
N CYS A 123 9.58 7.32 -7.91
CA CYS A 123 10.92 6.92 -7.51
C CYS A 123 11.79 6.51 -8.71
N LEU A 124 11.25 5.74 -9.66
CA LEU A 124 11.99 5.28 -10.82
C LEU A 124 12.37 6.45 -11.72
N ASP A 125 11.41 7.33 -12.01
CA ASP A 125 11.63 8.52 -12.85
C ASP A 125 12.64 9.48 -12.20
N TYR A 126 12.57 9.66 -10.88
CA TYR A 126 13.53 10.45 -10.11
C TYR A 126 14.96 9.88 -10.17
N SER A 127 15.11 8.56 -9.94
CA SER A 127 16.41 7.91 -9.89
C SER A 127 17.11 7.81 -11.26
N PHE A 128 16.33 7.68 -12.35
CA PHE A 128 16.87 7.39 -13.69
C PHE A 128 16.56 8.47 -14.75
N GLY A 129 15.87 9.55 -14.37
CA GLY A 129 15.51 10.62 -15.32
C GLY A 129 14.63 10.15 -16.48
N CYS A 130 13.75 9.18 -16.23
CA CYS A 130 12.87 8.59 -17.23
C CYS A 130 11.41 9.02 -17.04
N ASP A 131 10.53 8.59 -17.94
CA ASP A 131 9.08 8.76 -17.86
C ASP A 131 8.41 7.40 -18.11
N CYS A 132 8.43 6.55 -17.10
CA CYS A 132 7.98 5.16 -17.22
C CYS A 132 6.45 5.02 -17.27
N ILE A 133 6.00 3.88 -17.80
CA ILE A 133 4.59 3.48 -17.87
C ILE A 133 4.32 2.44 -16.76
N GLY A 134 3.17 2.55 -16.07
CA GLY A 134 2.78 1.61 -15.02
C GLY A 134 1.79 0.56 -15.49
N TYR A 135 1.99 -0.68 -15.05
CA TYR A 135 1.08 -1.80 -15.27
C TYR A 135 0.88 -2.59 -13.99
N ILE A 136 -0.30 -3.22 -13.88
CA ILE A 136 -0.56 -4.30 -12.94
C ILE A 136 -0.77 -5.59 -13.72
N TYR A 137 -0.10 -6.66 -13.31
CA TYR A 137 -0.33 -8.01 -13.82
C TYR A 137 -1.08 -8.86 -12.81
N TYR A 138 -2.26 -9.37 -13.20
CA TYR A 138 -3.09 -10.23 -12.38
C TYR A 138 -2.87 -11.69 -12.71
N GLY A 139 -2.39 -12.47 -11.74
CA GLY A 139 -2.00 -13.86 -11.92
C GLY A 139 -3.17 -14.81 -12.18
N ASP A 140 -4.32 -14.58 -11.56
CA ASP A 140 -5.52 -15.41 -11.70
C ASP A 140 -6.13 -15.38 -13.12
N VAL A 141 -6.14 -14.19 -13.73
CA VAL A 141 -6.69 -13.98 -15.08
C VAL A 141 -5.60 -13.81 -16.15
N ARG A 142 -4.32 -13.86 -15.77
CA ARG A 142 -3.14 -13.67 -16.64
C ARG A 142 -3.25 -12.42 -17.51
N LYS A 143 -3.76 -11.33 -16.93
CA LYS A 143 -4.02 -10.07 -17.64
C LYS A 143 -3.09 -8.97 -17.13
N LYS A 144 -2.45 -8.26 -18.06
CA LYS A 144 -1.68 -7.03 -17.81
C LYS A 144 -2.58 -5.82 -18.08
N VAL A 145 -2.75 -4.95 -17.08
CA VAL A 145 -3.61 -3.75 -17.14
C VAL A 145 -2.73 -2.52 -17.07
N LYS A 146 -2.85 -1.62 -18.08
CA LYS A 146 -2.16 -0.34 -18.09
C LYS A 146 -2.86 0.63 -17.14
N LEU A 147 -2.08 1.39 -16.38
CA LEU A 147 -2.58 2.41 -15.47
C LEU A 147 -2.50 3.81 -16.11
N PRO A 148 -3.49 4.68 -15.89
CA PRO A 148 -3.54 6.03 -16.46
C PRO A 148 -2.68 7.02 -15.63
N LEU A 149 -1.39 6.68 -15.40
CA LEU A 149 -0.54 7.44 -14.49
C LEU A 149 -0.13 8.79 -15.04
N LYS A 150 0.03 8.91 -16.38
CA LYS A 150 0.41 10.17 -17.04
C LYS A 150 -0.80 11.09 -17.19
N GLU A 151 -1.92 10.52 -17.60
CA GLU A 151 -3.17 11.24 -17.87
C GLU A 151 -3.70 11.96 -16.63
N ASN A 152 -3.51 11.37 -15.45
CA ASN A 152 -3.98 11.90 -14.17
C ASN A 152 -2.83 12.24 -13.20
N TYR A 153 -1.65 12.54 -13.73
CA TYR A 153 -0.44 12.74 -12.93
C TYR A 153 -0.63 13.76 -11.79
N SER A 154 -1.14 14.95 -12.09
CA SER A 154 -1.33 16.00 -11.08
C SER A 154 -2.28 15.58 -9.96
N VAL A 155 -3.37 14.88 -10.29
CA VAL A 155 -4.35 14.40 -9.31
C VAL A 155 -3.72 13.37 -8.37
N TYR A 156 -3.00 12.40 -8.92
CA TYR A 156 -2.35 11.38 -8.11
C TYR A 156 -1.20 11.95 -7.29
N ASN A 157 -0.50 12.94 -7.83
CA ASN A 157 0.60 13.61 -7.16
C ASN A 157 0.13 14.35 -5.92
N GLU A 158 -0.88 15.22 -6.04
CA GLU A 158 -1.46 15.93 -4.91
C GLU A 158 -2.03 14.98 -3.85
N LYS A 159 -2.74 13.94 -4.30
CA LYS A 159 -3.25 12.90 -3.40
C LYS A 159 -2.14 12.18 -2.63
N LEU A 160 -1.03 11.84 -3.29
CA LEU A 160 0.10 11.18 -2.64
C LEU A 160 0.74 12.07 -1.59
N LYS A 161 0.96 13.36 -1.89
CA LYS A 161 1.50 14.34 -0.95
C LYS A 161 0.64 14.48 0.30
N GLU A 162 -0.68 14.57 0.13
CA GLU A 162 -1.63 14.64 1.25
C GLU A 162 -1.58 13.37 2.12
N ILE A 163 -1.51 12.19 1.49
CA ILE A 163 -1.35 10.91 2.18
C ILE A 163 -0.06 10.89 2.99
N LEU A 164 1.08 11.24 2.39
CA LEU A 164 2.38 11.25 3.05
C LEU A 164 2.40 12.21 4.23
N LYS A 165 1.85 13.42 4.07
CA LYS A 165 1.70 14.40 5.15
C LYS A 165 0.90 13.83 6.32
N THR A 166 -0.22 13.18 6.04
CA THR A 166 -1.09 12.60 7.06
C THR A 166 -0.42 11.41 7.76
N MET A 167 0.25 10.53 7.01
CA MET A 167 0.98 9.39 7.57
C MET A 167 2.10 9.86 8.51
N ARG A 168 2.87 10.89 8.14
CA ARG A 168 3.91 11.48 9.00
C ARG A 168 3.34 12.04 10.29
N SER A 169 2.23 12.76 10.24
CA SER A 169 1.57 13.29 11.44
C SER A 169 1.16 12.17 12.43
N TYR A 170 0.69 11.02 11.91
CA TYR A 170 0.40 9.85 12.75
C TYR A 170 1.67 9.21 13.33
N LEU A 171 2.75 9.11 12.54
CA LEU A 171 4.04 8.57 13.01
C LEU A 171 4.65 9.46 14.09
N GLU A 172 4.61 10.77 13.91
CA GLU A 172 5.09 11.75 14.90
C GLU A 172 4.30 11.71 16.21
N SER A 173 2.97 11.63 16.12
CA SER A 173 2.10 11.59 17.30
C SER A 173 2.08 10.23 18.01
N GLY A 174 2.48 9.16 17.33
CA GLY A 174 2.34 7.79 17.82
C GLY A 174 0.89 7.30 17.92
N ASN A 175 -0.07 8.07 17.41
CA ASN A 175 -1.49 7.72 17.45
C ASN A 175 -1.86 6.81 16.29
N ILE A 176 -2.69 5.80 16.57
CA ILE A 176 -3.25 4.93 15.53
C ILE A 176 -4.55 5.55 15.01
N PRO A 177 -4.73 5.64 13.67
CA PRO A 177 -6.01 6.08 13.10
C PRO A 177 -7.20 5.28 13.63
N SER A 178 -8.34 5.93 13.81
CA SER A 178 -9.56 5.28 14.32
C SER A 178 -10.06 4.16 13.40
N ILE A 179 -10.75 3.18 13.99
CA ILE A 179 -11.35 2.07 13.25
C ILE A 179 -12.50 2.59 12.38
N VAL A 180 -12.38 2.40 11.07
CA VAL A 180 -13.45 2.63 10.11
C VAL A 180 -13.84 1.28 9.50
N ARG A 181 -15.10 0.86 9.74
CA ARG A 181 -15.61 -0.39 9.16
C ARG A 181 -15.81 -0.23 7.65
N GLY A 182 -15.35 -1.20 6.89
CA GLY A 182 -15.49 -1.18 5.44
C GLY A 182 -15.47 -2.58 4.82
N GLN A 183 -15.62 -2.63 3.51
CA GLN A 183 -15.61 -3.89 2.74
C GLN A 183 -14.28 -4.64 2.87
N ASN A 184 -13.18 -3.92 3.05
CA ASN A 184 -11.83 -4.48 3.19
C ASN A 184 -11.66 -5.31 4.47
N CYS A 185 -12.49 -5.10 5.50
CA CYS A 185 -12.40 -5.86 6.76
C CYS A 185 -12.56 -7.37 6.58
N ASN A 186 -13.32 -7.82 5.57
CA ASN A 186 -13.56 -9.26 5.34
C ASN A 186 -12.30 -10.00 4.87
N GLY A 187 -11.40 -9.33 4.14
CA GLY A 187 -10.12 -9.90 3.66
C GLY A 187 -8.89 -9.45 4.46
N CYS A 188 -9.09 -8.68 5.52
CA CYS A 188 -8.01 -8.08 6.29
C CYS A 188 -7.31 -9.12 7.19
N SER A 189 -5.98 -9.23 7.09
CA SER A 189 -5.19 -10.11 7.95
C SER A 189 -5.19 -9.67 9.42
N MET A 190 -5.39 -8.37 9.68
CA MET A 190 -5.41 -7.79 11.04
C MET A 190 -6.80 -7.83 11.69
N LYS A 191 -7.79 -8.48 11.08
CA LYS A 191 -9.20 -8.45 11.53
C LYS A 191 -9.38 -8.93 12.97
N ASP A 192 -8.65 -9.98 13.34
CA ASP A 192 -8.78 -10.59 14.67
C ASP A 192 -8.11 -9.74 15.76
N LEU A 193 -7.05 -9.01 15.42
CA LEU A 193 -6.41 -8.03 16.31
C LEU A 193 -7.21 -6.73 16.37
N CYS A 194 -7.69 -6.23 15.25
CA CYS A 194 -8.47 -5.00 15.14
C CYS A 194 -9.88 -5.13 15.75
N MET A 195 -10.49 -6.33 15.70
CA MET A 195 -11.84 -6.62 16.19
C MET A 195 -12.90 -5.58 15.76
N PRO A 196 -13.06 -5.27 14.48
CA PRO A 196 -13.85 -4.12 14.00
C PRO A 196 -15.35 -4.22 14.32
N LYS A 197 -15.83 -5.37 14.78
CA LYS A 197 -17.24 -5.60 15.15
C LYS A 197 -17.51 -5.42 16.65
N ILE A 198 -16.48 -5.36 17.46
CA ILE A 198 -16.66 -5.14 18.88
C ILE A 198 -17.14 -3.69 19.08
N ARG A 199 -18.33 -3.55 19.66
CA ARG A 199 -18.75 -2.27 20.22
C ARG A 199 -17.90 -2.09 21.48
N LEU A 200 -17.14 -0.99 21.55
CA LEU A 200 -16.54 -0.60 22.81
C LEU A 200 -17.67 -0.57 23.84
N PRO A 201 -17.56 -1.26 24.98
CA PRO A 201 -18.51 -1.09 26.08
C PRO A 201 -18.59 0.42 26.38
N LYS A 202 -19.77 0.89 26.74
CA LYS A 202 -19.92 2.24 27.31
C LYS A 202 -18.80 2.42 28.31
N SER A 203 -18.18 3.59 28.30
CA SER A 203 -16.99 3.84 29.12
C SER A 203 -17.25 3.32 30.54
N ILE A 204 -16.37 2.48 31.06
CA ILE A 204 -16.45 1.96 32.45
C ILE A 204 -16.67 3.12 33.43
N ARG A 205 -16.16 4.32 33.10
CA ARG A 205 -16.40 5.54 33.87
C ARG A 205 -17.87 5.96 33.90
N GLU A 206 -18.64 5.78 32.83
CA GLU A 206 -20.07 6.08 32.78
C GLU A 206 -20.88 5.06 33.61
N ASP A 207 -20.48 3.80 33.58
CA ASP A 207 -21.12 2.75 34.39
C ASP A 207 -20.76 2.92 35.85
N ILE A 208 -19.52 3.24 36.23
CA ILE A 208 -19.10 3.58 37.58
C ILE A 208 -19.88 4.82 38.06
N LYS A 209 -19.98 5.87 37.25
CA LYS A 209 -20.73 7.08 37.64
C LYS A 209 -22.19 6.78 37.91
N LYS A 210 -22.85 6.00 37.07
CA LYS A 210 -24.24 5.57 37.30
C LYS A 210 -24.41 4.74 38.57
N MET A 211 -23.49 3.78 38.81
CA MET A 211 -23.51 2.99 40.06
C MET A 211 -23.33 3.86 41.29
N THR A 212 -22.45 4.87 41.25
CA THR A 212 -22.21 5.79 42.37
C THR A 212 -23.39 6.73 42.60
N GLU A 213 -24.09 7.16 41.54
CA GLU A 213 -25.29 7.98 41.66
C GLU A 213 -26.45 7.19 42.34
N VAL A 214 -26.67 5.94 41.93
CA VAL A 214 -27.69 5.05 42.50
C VAL A 214 -27.40 4.77 44.01
N LEU A 215 -26.14 4.53 44.38
CA LEU A 215 -25.77 4.31 45.80
C LEU A 215 -25.96 5.55 46.66
N ASN A 216 -25.83 6.76 46.11
CA ASN A 216 -26.07 7.99 46.85
C ASN A 216 -27.57 8.31 47.02
N GLU A 217 -28.42 7.83 46.11
CA GLU A 217 -29.89 7.98 46.24
C GLU A 217 -30.52 7.00 47.23
N GLU A 218 -29.89 5.83 47.50
CA GLU A 218 -30.36 4.85 48.48
C GLU A 218 -29.95 5.17 49.93
N VAL A 219 -29.07 6.16 50.13
CA VAL A 219 -28.54 6.55 51.47
C VAL A 219 -29.21 7.84 51.97
N THR A 220 -30.10 8.46 51.21
CA THR A 220 -30.89 9.62 51.61
C THR A 220 -32.34 9.24 51.87
#